data_7c28901411a173dffadf9fd234da3000
#
_entry.id   7c28901411a173dffadf9fd234da3000
#
_cell.length_a   1.000
_cell.length_b   1.000
_cell.length_c   1.000
_cell.angle_alpha   90.00
_cell.angle_beta   90.00
_cell.angle_gamma   90.00
#
_symmetry.space_group_name_H-M   'P 1'
#
loop_
_entity.id
_entity.type
_entity.pdbx_description
1 polymer ?
#
loop_
_entity_poly.entity_id
_entity_poly.type
_entity_poly.pdbx_seq_one_letter_code
_entity_poly.pdbx_strand_id
1 'polypeptide(L)'
;MEFLLYLSPESTEIYQIISRRIRVVENTPICRKHDIYGWFDSNKKTLTICTDRIISNNNSKYYMNETLLHESAHLAQYCKNKSLTPLGIADSKINLSSRRNQDVESAVKISGSKVRQIEREAFWMEDKPNEVKYAVKKYCF
;
A
#
# COMPACT_ATOMS: atom_id res chain seq x y z
N MET A 1 2.82 -17.70 4.91
CA MET A 1 2.39 -16.45 5.58
C MET A 1 0.88 -16.39 5.59
N GLU A 2 0.34 -15.99 6.71
CA GLU A 2 -1.10 -16.06 6.95
C GLU A 2 -1.91 -15.12 6.05
N PHE A 3 -1.40 -13.92 5.78
CA PHE A 3 -2.15 -12.95 4.98
C PHE A 3 -2.50 -13.46 3.57
N LEU A 4 -1.72 -14.40 3.05
CA LEU A 4 -1.97 -14.98 1.72
C LEU A 4 -3.33 -15.66 1.61
N LEU A 5 -3.84 -16.17 2.74
CA LEU A 5 -5.14 -16.85 2.78
C LEU A 5 -6.32 -15.90 2.50
N TYR A 6 -6.10 -14.60 2.63
CA TYR A 6 -7.13 -13.57 2.51
C TYR A 6 -7.13 -12.88 1.15
N LEU A 7 -6.12 -13.17 0.30
CA LEU A 7 -5.96 -12.43 -0.95
C LEU A 7 -6.91 -12.91 -2.04
N SER A 8 -7.48 -11.96 -2.78
CA SER A 8 -8.21 -12.23 -4.01
C SER A 8 -7.22 -12.75 -5.08
N PRO A 9 -7.72 -13.34 -6.19
CA PRO A 9 -6.85 -13.73 -7.30
C PRO A 9 -6.02 -12.58 -7.83
N GLU A 10 -6.60 -11.38 -7.96
CA GLU A 10 -5.92 -10.19 -8.45
C GLU A 10 -4.81 -9.75 -7.50
N SER A 11 -5.09 -9.74 -6.20
CA SER A 11 -4.09 -9.40 -5.20
C SER A 11 -2.98 -10.44 -5.12
N THR A 12 -3.32 -11.72 -5.27
CA THR A 12 -2.34 -12.80 -5.29
C THR A 12 -1.36 -12.60 -6.45
N GLU A 13 -1.87 -12.23 -7.62
CA GLU A 13 -1.01 -11.96 -8.79
C GLU A 13 -0.07 -10.80 -8.50
N ILE A 14 -0.57 -9.71 -7.90
CA ILE A 14 0.26 -8.57 -7.53
C ILE A 14 1.32 -8.98 -6.52
N TYR A 15 0.95 -9.78 -5.51
CA TYR A 15 1.91 -10.30 -4.54
C TYR A 15 3.04 -11.06 -5.24
N GLN A 16 2.69 -11.93 -6.18
CA GLN A 16 3.69 -12.71 -6.94
C GLN A 16 4.63 -11.81 -7.73
N ILE A 17 4.11 -10.75 -8.31
CA ILE A 17 4.91 -9.79 -9.09
C ILE A 17 5.87 -9.03 -8.17
N ILE A 18 5.37 -8.43 -7.09
CA ILE A 18 6.18 -7.57 -6.22
C ILE A 18 7.22 -8.39 -5.45
N SER A 19 6.94 -9.65 -5.15
CA SER A 19 7.86 -10.53 -4.41
C SER A 19 9.17 -10.77 -5.16
N ARG A 20 9.23 -10.49 -6.44
CA ARG A 20 10.48 -10.57 -7.23
C ARG A 20 11.39 -9.37 -6.97
N ARG A 21 10.88 -8.29 -6.40
CA ARG A 21 11.62 -7.05 -6.19
C ARG A 21 11.87 -6.73 -4.74
N ILE A 22 10.94 -7.10 -3.87
CA ILE A 22 10.99 -6.74 -2.45
C ILE A 22 10.62 -7.94 -1.59
N ARG A 23 10.91 -7.81 -0.30
CA ARG A 23 10.47 -8.77 0.71
C ARG A 23 9.10 -8.34 1.22
N VAL A 24 8.17 -9.28 1.27
CA VAL A 24 6.87 -9.07 1.91
C VAL A 24 6.88 -9.87 3.21
N VAL A 25 6.65 -9.22 4.33
CA VAL A 25 6.73 -9.81 5.67
C VAL A 25 5.52 -9.42 6.50
N GLU A 26 5.33 -10.09 7.64
CA GLU A 26 4.19 -9.86 8.52
C GLU A 26 4.63 -9.37 9.88
N ASN A 27 3.81 -8.51 10.49
CA ASN A 27 3.86 -8.19 11.93
C ASN A 27 5.24 -7.74 12.42
N THR A 28 5.93 -6.90 11.65
CA THR A 28 7.21 -6.34 12.09
C THR A 28 6.98 -5.28 13.18
N PRO A 29 8.06 -4.81 13.87
CA PRO A 29 7.91 -3.85 14.98
C PRO A 29 7.14 -2.57 14.64
N ILE A 30 7.13 -2.13 13.38
CA ILE A 30 6.38 -0.94 12.96
C ILE A 30 4.89 -1.09 13.26
N CYS A 31 4.37 -2.31 13.22
CA CYS A 31 2.95 -2.59 13.49
C CYS A 31 2.57 -2.32 14.94
N ARG A 32 3.53 -2.40 15.87
CA ARG A 32 3.30 -2.09 17.29
C ARG A 32 3.56 -0.62 17.58
N LYS A 33 4.38 0.02 16.76
CA LYS A 33 4.78 1.41 16.96
C LYS A 33 3.69 2.38 16.49
N HIS A 34 2.95 2.01 15.45
CA HIS A 34 1.89 2.83 14.88
C HIS A 34 0.63 2.02 14.67
N ASP A 35 -0.52 2.70 14.69
CA ASP A 35 -1.82 2.08 14.43
C ASP A 35 -2.07 2.05 12.92
N ILE A 36 -1.37 1.13 12.24
CA ILE A 36 -1.40 0.98 10.78
C ILE A 36 -1.67 -0.47 10.41
N TYR A 37 -2.13 -0.68 9.16
CA TYR A 37 -2.33 -2.01 8.60
C TYR A 37 -1.16 -2.48 7.76
N GLY A 38 -0.36 -1.57 7.22
CA GLY A 38 0.79 -1.91 6.42
C GLY A 38 1.80 -0.78 6.35
N TRP A 39 2.98 -1.10 5.86
CA TRP A 39 4.07 -0.14 5.76
C TRP A 39 5.05 -0.57 4.67
N PHE A 40 5.40 0.34 3.79
CA PHE A 40 6.48 0.10 2.83
C PHE A 40 7.73 0.87 3.24
N ASP A 41 8.82 0.13 3.47
CA ASP A 41 10.12 0.70 3.80
C ASP A 41 11.02 0.67 2.56
N SER A 42 11.21 1.82 1.93
CA SER A 42 11.99 1.90 0.69
C SER A 42 13.48 1.64 0.92
N ASN A 43 13.99 1.94 2.12
CA ASN A 43 15.39 1.72 2.45
C ASN A 43 15.71 0.23 2.57
N LYS A 44 14.82 -0.51 3.22
CA LYS A 44 14.98 -1.96 3.42
C LYS A 44 14.35 -2.78 2.30
N LYS A 45 13.64 -2.14 1.38
CA LYS A 45 12.87 -2.79 0.31
C LYS A 45 11.98 -3.88 0.87
N THR A 46 11.22 -3.52 1.90
CA THR A 46 10.37 -4.42 2.66
C THR A 46 8.96 -3.86 2.76
N LEU A 47 7.98 -4.69 2.44
CA LEU A 47 6.57 -4.38 2.61
C LEU A 47 6.06 -5.21 3.78
N THR A 48 5.58 -4.53 4.83
CA THR A 48 5.02 -5.19 6.00
C THR A 48 3.50 -5.18 5.94
N ILE A 49 2.89 -6.32 6.22
CA ILE A 49 1.45 -6.45 6.45
C ILE A 49 1.26 -6.68 7.94
N CYS A 50 0.46 -5.86 8.59
CA CYS A 50 0.17 -6.02 10.01
C CYS A 50 -1.00 -6.99 10.18
N THR A 51 -0.74 -8.25 9.85
CA THR A 51 -1.74 -9.32 9.72
C THR A 51 -2.57 -9.48 10.99
N ASP A 52 -1.93 -9.50 12.16
CA ASP A 52 -2.65 -9.71 13.42
C ASP A 52 -3.65 -8.59 13.69
N ARG A 53 -3.28 -7.35 13.40
CA ARG A 53 -4.20 -6.21 13.56
C ARG A 53 -5.36 -6.28 12.59
N ILE A 54 -5.09 -6.65 11.34
CA ILE A 54 -6.13 -6.74 10.31
C ILE A 54 -7.11 -7.85 10.65
N ILE A 55 -6.62 -9.01 11.09
CA ILE A 55 -7.47 -10.18 11.41
C ILE A 55 -8.42 -9.85 12.57
N SER A 56 -8.03 -8.97 13.49
CA SER A 56 -8.91 -8.57 14.58
C SER A 56 -10.09 -7.70 14.12
N ASN A 57 -10.10 -7.28 12.85
CA ASN A 57 -11.18 -6.48 12.27
C ASN A 57 -12.23 -7.35 11.62
N ASN A 58 -13.51 -6.91 11.63
CA ASN A 58 -14.63 -7.67 11.06
C ASN A 58 -14.54 -7.85 9.55
N ASN A 59 -13.82 -6.98 8.84
CA ASN A 59 -13.67 -7.03 7.39
C ASN A 59 -12.24 -7.40 7.00
N SER A 60 -11.68 -8.44 7.63
CA SER A 60 -10.27 -8.84 7.44
C SER A 60 -9.90 -9.02 5.98
N LYS A 61 -10.72 -9.75 5.22
CA LYS A 61 -10.43 -10.00 3.81
C LYS A 61 -10.35 -8.69 3.02
N TYR A 62 -11.31 -7.80 3.22
CA TYR A 62 -11.35 -6.51 2.55
C TYR A 62 -10.09 -5.69 2.85
N TYR A 63 -9.75 -5.55 4.13
CA TYR A 63 -8.61 -4.74 4.52
C TYR A 63 -7.26 -5.37 4.17
N MET A 64 -7.19 -6.71 4.13
CA MET A 64 -5.96 -7.39 3.72
C MET A 64 -5.62 -7.09 2.26
N ASN A 65 -6.62 -7.16 1.38
CA ASN A 65 -6.43 -6.84 -0.03
C ASN A 65 -6.13 -5.36 -0.22
N GLU A 66 -6.89 -4.49 0.43
CA GLU A 66 -6.69 -3.05 0.36
C GLU A 66 -5.28 -2.65 0.80
N THR A 67 -4.81 -3.25 1.89
CA THR A 67 -3.47 -2.96 2.43
C THR A 67 -2.37 -3.39 1.45
N LEU A 68 -2.48 -4.59 0.88
CA LEU A 68 -1.48 -5.04 -0.09
C LEU A 68 -1.43 -4.10 -1.29
N LEU A 69 -2.58 -3.71 -1.81
CA LEU A 69 -2.66 -2.80 -2.96
C LEU A 69 -2.09 -1.42 -2.63
N HIS A 70 -2.41 -0.90 -1.44
CA HIS A 70 -1.93 0.40 -0.98
C HIS A 70 -0.39 0.43 -0.90
N GLU A 71 0.19 -0.56 -0.22
CA GLU A 71 1.65 -0.62 -0.07
C GLU A 71 2.35 -0.93 -1.40
N SER A 72 1.71 -1.70 -2.27
CA SER A 72 2.22 -1.95 -3.63
C SER A 72 2.23 -0.67 -4.47
N ALA A 73 1.26 0.24 -4.26
CA ALA A 73 1.26 1.55 -4.90
C ALA A 73 2.50 2.37 -4.46
N HIS A 74 2.85 2.32 -3.17
CA HIS A 74 4.07 2.96 -2.68
C HIS A 74 5.33 2.37 -3.32
N LEU A 75 5.34 1.05 -3.54
CA LEU A 75 6.45 0.43 -4.27
C LEU A 75 6.58 1.02 -5.68
N ALA A 76 5.47 1.14 -6.41
CA ALA A 76 5.49 1.72 -7.76
C ALA A 76 6.00 3.17 -7.73
N GLN A 77 5.56 3.95 -6.75
CA GLN A 77 6.04 5.33 -6.56
C GLN A 77 7.55 5.36 -6.35
N TYR A 78 8.08 4.46 -5.52
CA TYR A 78 9.51 4.36 -5.28
C TYR A 78 10.26 3.95 -6.56
N CYS A 79 9.76 2.97 -7.30
CA CYS A 79 10.43 2.46 -8.49
C CYS A 79 10.56 3.53 -9.57
N LYS A 80 9.61 4.44 -9.68
CA LYS A 80 9.61 5.45 -10.75
C LYS A 80 10.84 6.35 -10.71
N ASN A 81 11.24 6.81 -9.52
CA ASN A 81 12.35 7.77 -9.37
C ASN A 81 13.40 7.31 -8.36
N LYS A 82 13.33 6.08 -7.88
CA LYS A 82 14.18 5.51 -6.82
C LYS A 82 14.11 6.33 -5.53
N SER A 83 13.00 7.00 -5.32
CA SER A 83 12.65 7.71 -4.09
C SER A 83 11.14 7.79 -4.02
N LEU A 84 10.60 7.86 -2.81
CA LEU A 84 9.15 7.87 -2.62
C LEU A 84 8.58 9.23 -3.04
N THR A 85 8.11 9.28 -4.28
CA THR A 85 7.55 10.47 -4.91
C THR A 85 6.26 10.11 -5.64
N PRO A 86 5.35 11.08 -5.90
CA PRO A 86 4.10 10.78 -6.60
C PRO A 86 4.33 10.22 -7.99
N LEU A 87 3.39 9.37 -8.45
CA LEU A 87 3.37 8.87 -9.83
C LEU A 87 3.01 9.97 -10.83
N GLY A 88 2.33 11.02 -10.36
CA GLY A 88 1.86 12.09 -11.21
C GLY A 88 0.43 11.89 -11.71
N ILE A 89 -0.37 11.14 -10.97
CA ILE A 89 -1.80 10.97 -11.31
C ILE A 89 -2.48 12.33 -11.19
N ALA A 90 -3.23 12.72 -12.22
CA ALA A 90 -3.91 14.01 -12.22
C ALA A 90 -4.89 14.13 -11.04
N ASP A 91 -4.86 15.26 -10.34
CA ASP A 91 -5.74 15.51 -9.19
C ASP A 91 -7.22 15.33 -9.55
N SER A 92 -7.60 15.66 -10.79
CA SER A 92 -8.98 15.48 -11.25
C SER A 92 -9.42 14.01 -11.29
N LYS A 93 -8.47 13.07 -11.35
CA LYS A 93 -8.76 11.63 -11.29
C LYS A 93 -8.86 11.11 -9.87
N ILE A 94 -8.18 11.75 -8.94
CA ILE A 94 -8.12 11.29 -7.55
C ILE A 94 -9.36 11.75 -6.81
N ASN A 95 -10.40 10.92 -6.88
CA ASN A 95 -11.68 11.19 -6.21
C ASN A 95 -11.78 10.24 -5.01
N LEU A 96 -11.57 10.78 -3.81
CA LEU A 96 -11.53 10.01 -2.58
C LEU A 96 -12.82 10.15 -1.79
N SER A 97 -13.29 9.04 -1.20
CA SER A 97 -14.37 9.05 -0.23
C SER A 97 -13.97 9.84 1.02
N SER A 98 -14.96 10.22 1.84
CA SER A 98 -14.69 10.88 3.13
C SER A 98 -13.77 10.03 4.00
N ARG A 99 -13.99 8.71 4.05
CA ARG A 99 -13.15 7.80 4.81
C ARG A 99 -11.69 7.86 4.32
N ARG A 100 -11.49 7.77 3.00
CA ARG A 100 -10.14 7.79 2.44
C ARG A 100 -9.45 9.13 2.63
N ASN A 101 -10.19 10.23 2.55
CA ASN A 101 -9.63 11.54 2.86
C ASN A 101 -9.16 11.62 4.31
N GLN A 102 -9.92 11.06 5.25
CA GLN A 102 -9.51 10.99 6.65
C GLN A 102 -8.27 10.11 6.82
N ASP A 103 -8.18 9.01 6.08
CA ASP A 103 -7.03 8.12 6.12
C ASP A 103 -5.76 8.83 5.60
N VAL A 104 -5.88 9.67 4.56
CA VAL A 104 -4.78 10.50 4.09
C VAL A 104 -4.28 11.41 5.22
N GLU A 105 -5.21 12.10 5.92
CA GLU A 105 -4.83 13.00 7.00
C GLU A 105 -4.18 12.25 8.17
N SER A 106 -4.62 11.03 8.47
CA SER A 106 -3.99 10.19 9.48
C SER A 106 -2.56 9.83 9.11
N ALA A 107 -2.32 9.47 7.84
CA ALA A 107 -0.98 9.16 7.35
C ALA A 107 -0.07 10.39 7.40
N VAL A 108 -0.60 11.56 7.05
CA VAL A 108 0.14 12.83 7.12
C VAL A 108 0.58 13.15 8.55
N LYS A 109 -0.26 12.85 9.54
CA LYS A 109 0.11 13.04 10.96
C LYS A 109 1.31 12.18 11.36
N ILE A 110 1.43 10.98 10.80
CA ILE A 110 2.55 10.07 11.11
C ILE A 110 3.82 10.51 10.38
N SER A 111 3.72 10.87 9.10
CA SER A 111 4.87 11.02 8.20
C SER A 111 5.13 12.46 7.73
N GLY A 112 4.26 13.41 8.08
CA GLY A 112 4.42 14.82 7.69
C GLY A 112 3.66 15.18 6.41
N SER A 113 3.49 16.48 6.17
CA SER A 113 2.70 16.99 5.04
C SER A 113 3.31 16.67 3.67
N LYS A 114 4.60 16.36 3.62
CA LYS A 114 5.30 16.03 2.36
C LYS A 114 4.71 14.80 1.68
N VAL A 115 4.11 13.88 2.44
CA VAL A 115 3.57 12.63 1.90
C VAL A 115 2.13 12.75 1.41
N ARG A 116 1.49 13.92 1.53
CA ARG A 116 0.07 14.05 1.22
C ARG A 116 -0.29 13.55 -0.17
N GLN A 117 0.42 14.00 -1.20
CA GLN A 117 0.12 13.58 -2.58
C GLN A 117 0.46 12.11 -2.80
N ILE A 118 1.53 11.61 -2.19
CA ILE A 118 1.92 10.21 -2.23
C ILE A 118 0.78 9.35 -1.66
N GLU A 119 0.25 9.73 -0.49
CA GLU A 119 -0.83 8.99 0.15
C GLU A 119 -2.15 9.11 -0.61
N ARG A 120 -2.45 10.30 -1.17
CA ARG A 120 -3.65 10.46 -1.97
C ARG A 120 -3.69 9.50 -3.15
N GLU A 121 -2.56 9.34 -3.84
CA GLU A 121 -2.46 8.37 -4.94
C GLU A 121 -2.65 6.94 -4.43
N ALA A 122 -1.97 6.56 -3.35
CA ALA A 122 -2.05 5.20 -2.81
C ALA A 122 -3.46 4.86 -2.33
N PHE A 123 -4.12 5.79 -1.63
CA PHE A 123 -5.50 5.58 -1.19
C PHE A 123 -6.47 5.50 -2.36
N TRP A 124 -6.22 6.24 -3.43
CA TRP A 124 -7.04 6.13 -4.64
C TRP A 124 -6.84 4.78 -5.35
N MET A 125 -5.62 4.23 -5.33
CA MET A 125 -5.28 2.99 -6.01
C MET A 125 -5.67 1.73 -5.22
N GLU A 126 -5.87 1.83 -3.91
CA GLU A 126 -5.98 0.66 -3.04
C GLU A 126 -7.19 -0.24 -3.29
N ASP A 127 -8.18 0.21 -4.05
CA ASP A 127 -9.32 -0.59 -4.49
C ASP A 127 -9.31 -0.84 -6.01
N LYS A 128 -8.18 -0.57 -6.67
CA LYS A 128 -8.04 -0.67 -8.12
C LYS A 128 -6.86 -1.58 -8.49
N PRO A 129 -7.03 -2.91 -8.39
CA PRO A 129 -5.92 -3.84 -8.64
C PRO A 129 -5.28 -3.69 -10.02
N ASN A 130 -6.07 -3.35 -11.04
CA ASN A 130 -5.55 -3.17 -12.39
C ASN A 130 -4.62 -1.95 -12.48
N GLU A 131 -4.95 -0.87 -11.77
CA GLU A 131 -4.11 0.34 -11.73
C GLU A 131 -2.80 0.05 -11.00
N VAL A 132 -2.86 -0.67 -9.87
CA VAL A 132 -1.68 -1.05 -9.11
C VAL A 132 -0.78 -1.96 -9.95
N LYS A 133 -1.35 -2.99 -10.57
CA LYS A 133 -0.61 -3.92 -11.41
C LYS A 133 0.09 -3.20 -12.55
N TYR A 134 -0.64 -2.30 -13.24
CA TYR A 134 -0.08 -1.51 -14.33
C TYR A 134 1.12 -0.68 -13.86
N ALA A 135 0.96 0.04 -12.75
CA ALA A 135 2.01 0.91 -12.22
C ALA A 135 3.25 0.12 -11.80
N VAL A 136 3.06 -1.00 -11.09
CA VAL A 136 4.16 -1.85 -10.65
C VAL A 136 4.92 -2.40 -11.86
N LYS A 137 4.21 -2.94 -12.86
CA LYS A 137 4.86 -3.46 -14.06
C LYS A 137 5.60 -2.40 -14.84
N LYS A 138 5.01 -1.21 -14.97
CA LYS A 138 5.60 -0.12 -15.74
C LYS A 138 6.87 0.41 -15.10
N TYR A 139 6.88 0.61 -13.78
CA TYR A 139 7.97 1.31 -13.11
C TYR A 139 8.99 0.38 -12.44
N CYS A 140 8.60 -0.82 -12.03
CA CYS A 140 9.49 -1.74 -11.31
C CYS A 140 10.10 -2.82 -12.19
N PHE A 141 9.63 -2.96 -13.42
CA PHE A 141 10.08 -4.02 -14.36
C PHE A 141 10.26 -3.50 -15.83
#